data_65d2f22831cef71faa9f05cb57cc0f71
#
_entry.id   65d2f22831cef71faa9f05cb57cc0f71
#
_cell.length_a   1.000
_cell.length_b   1.000
_cell.length_c   1.000
_cell.angle_alpha   90.00
_cell.angle_beta   90.00
_cell.angle_gamma   90.00
#
_symmetry.space_group_name_H-M   'P 1'
#
loop_
_entity.id
_entity.type
_entity.pdbx_description
1 polymer ?
#
loop_
_entity_poly.entity_id
_entity_poly.type
_entity_poly.pdbx_seq_one_letter_code
_entity_poly.pdbx_strand_id
1 'polypeptide(L)'
;MNNSIATAGQDKIVVVASSDANYVIPMHVMFVSLLENAARPDRFELFAIDGGIPEKQKNSLKNDVTVRGGNVTFLEVDDRIYANFPTRKHISAPAYYRISIPELFDASVKRAIYLDCDLIIKADLEKLWNQNLGPYCIAAVENIAGSTYLKSGLAQSDYFNSGVMIIDLVKWREQKIPEKVRTFKIEYPELISTNDQCAFNGVFKGEWLRLPVHWNMQSGLYRNTRQVNRIKQEGFFEKAVWEPSIIHYVGWSKPWVKPCFHPLEGEYRRYLDLSVYSDTPVKEVGIPQEYTIIKVLKKNFRKKLWQRKYRSRGIALHP
;
A
#
# COMPACT_ATOMS: atom_id res chain seq x y z
N MET A 1 10.46 -25.57 10.99
CA MET A 1 9.59 -24.78 11.87
C MET A 1 8.19 -24.90 11.30
N ASN A 2 7.21 -25.33 12.12
CA ASN A 2 5.83 -25.37 11.67
C ASN A 2 5.34 -23.93 11.52
N ASN A 3 5.29 -23.42 10.29
CA ASN A 3 4.57 -22.18 10.04
C ASN A 3 3.10 -22.43 10.42
N SER A 4 2.62 -21.76 11.45
CA SER A 4 1.22 -21.84 11.83
C SER A 4 0.39 -21.18 10.72
N ILE A 5 -0.40 -22.00 10.03
CA ILE A 5 -1.33 -21.53 9.00
C ILE A 5 -2.42 -20.70 9.70
N ALA A 6 -2.60 -19.46 9.26
CA ALA A 6 -3.58 -18.56 9.84
C ALA A 6 -5.01 -18.90 9.36
N THR A 7 -5.97 -18.75 10.26
CA THR A 7 -7.40 -18.81 9.97
C THR A 7 -8.03 -17.44 10.18
N ALA A 8 -9.18 -17.19 9.59
CA ALA A 8 -10.01 -16.02 9.86
C ALA A 8 -11.41 -16.45 10.28
N GLY A 9 -12.05 -15.66 11.12
CA GLY A 9 -13.43 -15.88 11.51
C GLY A 9 -14.40 -15.79 10.32
N GLN A 10 -15.52 -16.46 10.44
CA GLN A 10 -16.60 -16.36 9.46
C GLN A 10 -17.07 -14.88 9.39
N ASP A 11 -17.34 -14.37 8.19
CA ASP A 11 -17.74 -12.98 7.93
C ASP A 11 -16.72 -11.87 8.28
N LYS A 12 -15.45 -12.22 8.50
CA LYS A 12 -14.38 -11.26 8.73
C LYS A 12 -13.80 -10.71 7.42
N ILE A 13 -13.34 -9.47 7.50
CA ILE A 13 -12.59 -8.80 6.43
C ILE A 13 -11.10 -8.95 6.74
N VAL A 14 -10.44 -9.78 5.95
CA VAL A 14 -9.01 -10.07 6.11
C VAL A 14 -8.19 -8.98 5.47
N VAL A 15 -7.38 -8.29 6.27
CA VAL A 15 -6.46 -7.24 5.81
C VAL A 15 -5.03 -7.65 6.17
N VAL A 16 -4.14 -7.63 5.19
CA VAL A 16 -2.75 -8.06 5.32
C VAL A 16 -1.82 -6.89 4.99
N ALA A 17 -0.83 -6.67 5.84
CA ALA A 17 0.30 -5.78 5.56
C ALA A 17 1.61 -6.50 5.89
N SER A 18 2.73 -6.03 5.35
CA SER A 18 4.05 -6.59 5.65
C SER A 18 5.00 -5.50 6.10
N SER A 19 5.73 -5.72 7.18
CA SER A 19 6.60 -4.69 7.77
C SER A 19 7.85 -5.27 8.40
N ASP A 20 8.88 -4.43 8.47
CA ASP A 20 10.05 -4.59 9.34
C ASP A 20 10.08 -3.51 10.44
N ALA A 21 11.18 -3.48 11.22
CA ALA A 21 11.40 -2.48 12.25
C ALA A 21 11.37 -1.03 11.74
N ASN A 22 11.65 -0.78 10.46
CA ASN A 22 11.69 0.56 9.88
C ASN A 22 10.30 1.08 9.50
N TYR A 23 9.39 0.17 9.14
CA TYR A 23 8.05 0.52 8.65
C TYR A 23 6.93 0.15 9.63
N VAL A 24 7.24 -0.38 10.81
CA VAL A 24 6.22 -0.77 11.80
C VAL A 24 5.39 0.42 12.31
N ILE A 25 5.99 1.59 12.52
CA ILE A 25 5.23 2.79 12.92
C ILE A 25 4.30 3.25 11.80
N PRO A 26 4.74 3.42 10.53
CA PRO A 26 3.84 3.66 9.42
C PRO A 26 2.70 2.64 9.29
N MET A 27 2.99 1.33 9.41
CA MET A 27 1.97 0.27 9.40
C MET A 27 0.96 0.45 10.54
N HIS A 28 1.44 0.74 11.74
CA HIS A 28 0.58 1.00 12.90
C HIS A 28 -0.37 2.16 12.62
N VAL A 29 0.14 3.29 12.13
CA VAL A 29 -0.67 4.47 11.77
C VAL A 29 -1.68 4.14 10.67
N MET A 30 -1.31 3.32 9.70
CA MET A 30 -2.20 2.84 8.65
C MET A 30 -3.35 2.01 9.25
N PHE A 31 -3.07 1.06 10.17
CA PHE A 31 -4.11 0.27 10.83
C PHE A 31 -5.00 1.11 11.75
N VAL A 32 -4.44 2.09 12.47
CA VAL A 32 -5.23 3.07 13.22
C VAL A 32 -6.18 3.80 12.28
N SER A 33 -5.68 4.31 11.15
CA SER A 33 -6.52 5.01 10.17
C SER A 33 -7.63 4.12 9.59
N LEU A 34 -7.36 2.83 9.42
CA LEU A 34 -8.36 1.86 8.97
C LEU A 34 -9.50 1.72 9.99
N LEU A 35 -9.15 1.45 11.24
CA LEU A 35 -10.14 1.18 12.30
C LEU A 35 -10.94 2.43 12.66
N GLU A 36 -10.33 3.62 12.67
CA GLU A 36 -11.01 4.90 12.91
C GLU A 36 -12.03 5.26 11.80
N ASN A 37 -11.88 4.72 10.59
CA ASN A 37 -12.79 4.97 9.47
C ASN A 37 -13.66 3.74 9.13
N ALA A 38 -13.60 2.69 9.90
CA ALA A 38 -14.45 1.52 9.77
C ALA A 38 -15.79 1.75 10.47
N ALA A 39 -16.91 1.46 9.80
CA ALA A 39 -18.23 1.46 10.44
C ALA A 39 -18.37 0.32 11.48
N ARG A 40 -17.70 -0.80 11.23
CA ARG A 40 -17.67 -2.00 12.05
C ARG A 40 -16.23 -2.47 12.24
N PRO A 41 -15.43 -1.86 13.16
CA PRO A 41 -14.04 -2.27 13.42
C PRO A 41 -13.91 -3.75 13.78
N ASP A 42 -14.89 -4.29 14.49
CA ASP A 42 -14.97 -5.70 14.90
C ASP A 42 -14.99 -6.69 13.71
N ARG A 43 -15.34 -6.26 12.51
CA ARG A 43 -15.30 -7.10 11.32
C ARG A 43 -13.91 -7.26 10.73
N PHE A 44 -12.95 -6.42 11.10
CA PHE A 44 -11.61 -6.46 10.52
C PHE A 44 -10.69 -7.39 11.31
N GLU A 45 -10.12 -8.37 10.64
CA GLU A 45 -8.98 -9.16 11.10
C GLU A 45 -7.74 -8.70 10.38
N LEU A 46 -6.83 -8.08 11.15
CA LEU A 46 -5.60 -7.54 10.63
C LEU A 46 -4.48 -8.57 10.79
N PHE A 47 -3.69 -8.73 9.74
CA PHE A 47 -2.53 -9.62 9.73
C PHE A 47 -1.30 -8.83 9.34
N ALA A 48 -0.27 -8.90 10.18
CA ALA A 48 1.02 -8.29 9.92
C ALA A 48 2.05 -9.36 9.62
N ILE A 49 2.54 -9.44 8.39
CA ILE A 49 3.65 -10.32 8.04
C ILE A 49 4.92 -9.74 8.65
N ASP A 50 5.53 -10.51 9.54
CA ASP A 50 6.64 -10.09 10.39
C ASP A 50 7.98 -10.22 9.66
N GLY A 51 8.56 -9.09 9.32
CA GLY A 51 9.89 -8.98 8.73
C GLY A 51 10.97 -8.55 9.74
N GLY A 52 10.80 -8.90 11.01
CA GLY A 52 11.68 -8.50 12.09
C GLY A 52 11.13 -7.32 12.90
N ILE A 53 9.83 -7.33 13.19
CA ILE A 53 9.18 -6.32 14.03
C ILE A 53 9.57 -6.57 15.50
N PRO A 54 10.13 -5.58 16.22
CA PRO A 54 10.46 -5.74 17.63
C PRO A 54 9.22 -6.03 18.52
N GLU A 55 9.36 -6.91 19.50
CA GLU A 55 8.25 -7.35 20.35
C GLU A 55 7.52 -6.20 21.06
N LYS A 56 8.26 -5.17 21.50
CA LYS A 56 7.64 -3.97 22.09
C LYS A 56 6.64 -3.31 21.14
N GLN A 57 6.98 -3.23 19.86
CA GLN A 57 6.12 -2.60 18.84
C GLN A 57 4.95 -3.52 18.45
N LYS A 58 5.16 -4.85 18.45
CA LYS A 58 4.05 -5.81 18.26
C LYS A 58 3.02 -5.66 19.38
N ASN A 59 3.47 -5.59 20.63
CA ASN A 59 2.59 -5.42 21.79
C ASN A 59 1.86 -4.07 21.76
N SER A 60 2.56 -2.98 21.40
CA SER A 60 1.94 -1.67 21.22
C SER A 60 0.85 -1.71 20.15
N LEU A 61 1.11 -2.38 19.02
CA LEU A 61 0.15 -2.52 17.93
C LEU A 61 -1.07 -3.35 18.35
N LYS A 62 -0.85 -4.49 19.02
CA LYS A 62 -1.95 -5.32 19.56
C LYS A 62 -2.87 -4.52 20.46
N ASN A 63 -2.31 -3.81 21.44
CA ASN A 63 -3.09 -3.03 22.38
C ASN A 63 -3.90 -1.92 21.68
N ASP A 64 -3.26 -1.18 20.77
CA ASP A 64 -3.89 -0.05 20.09
C ASP A 64 -5.01 -0.50 19.13
N VAL A 65 -4.82 -1.63 18.46
CA VAL A 65 -5.83 -2.27 17.61
C VAL A 65 -7.00 -2.80 18.44
N THR A 66 -6.72 -3.45 19.58
CA THR A 66 -7.75 -4.03 20.46
C THR A 66 -8.64 -2.95 21.07
N VAL A 67 -8.07 -1.83 21.50
CA VAL A 67 -8.84 -0.68 22.04
C VAL A 67 -9.82 -0.13 21.00
N ARG A 68 -9.51 -0.25 19.71
CA ARG A 68 -10.38 0.16 18.60
C ARG A 68 -11.33 -0.93 18.12
N GLY A 69 -11.44 -2.04 18.84
CA GLY A 69 -12.36 -3.14 18.52
C GLY A 69 -11.87 -4.08 17.41
N GLY A 70 -10.64 -3.93 16.94
CA GLY A 70 -10.01 -4.83 15.98
C GLY A 70 -9.19 -5.94 16.64
N ASN A 71 -8.62 -6.79 15.80
CA ASN A 71 -7.64 -7.81 16.19
C ASN A 71 -6.47 -7.81 15.21
N VAL A 72 -5.24 -8.07 15.70
CA VAL A 72 -4.06 -8.21 14.84
C VAL A 72 -3.27 -9.46 15.19
N THR A 73 -2.96 -10.26 14.15
CA THR A 73 -2.14 -11.46 14.21
C THR A 73 -0.85 -11.25 13.42
N PHE A 74 0.29 -11.66 14.01
CA PHE A 74 1.57 -11.62 13.31
C PHE A 74 1.82 -12.96 12.63
N LEU A 75 2.22 -12.89 11.34
CA LEU A 75 2.50 -14.05 10.50
C LEU A 75 3.99 -14.13 10.21
N GLU A 76 4.55 -15.32 10.31
CA GLU A 76 5.93 -15.60 9.94
C GLU A 76 6.01 -16.12 8.50
N VAL A 77 7.02 -15.67 7.77
CA VAL A 77 7.36 -16.15 6.42
C VAL A 77 8.72 -16.81 6.47
N ASP A 78 8.90 -17.90 5.75
CA ASP A 78 10.21 -18.46 5.51
C ASP A 78 11.02 -17.51 4.60
N ASP A 79 11.83 -16.66 5.21
CA ASP A 79 12.63 -15.64 4.52
C ASP A 79 13.70 -16.23 3.59
N ARG A 80 14.07 -17.51 3.77
CA ARG A 80 15.00 -18.23 2.90
C ARG A 80 14.50 -18.28 1.45
N ILE A 81 13.17 -18.28 1.25
CA ILE A 81 12.54 -18.21 -0.07
C ILE A 81 12.95 -16.94 -0.81
N TYR A 82 13.25 -15.88 -0.09
CA TYR A 82 13.56 -14.54 -0.61
C TYR A 82 15.04 -14.15 -0.50
N ALA A 83 15.90 -15.03 0.04
CA ALA A 83 17.31 -14.74 0.31
C ALA A 83 18.09 -14.29 -0.93
N ASN A 84 17.75 -14.82 -2.11
CA ASN A 84 18.38 -14.49 -3.39
C ASN A 84 17.68 -13.36 -4.14
N PHE A 85 16.66 -12.73 -3.55
CA PHE A 85 15.95 -11.65 -4.21
C PHE A 85 16.72 -10.33 -4.04
N PRO A 86 16.89 -9.53 -5.11
CA PRO A 86 17.66 -8.30 -5.01
C PRO A 86 16.98 -7.31 -4.08
N THR A 87 17.70 -6.92 -3.03
CA THR A 87 17.31 -5.81 -2.16
C THR A 87 17.96 -4.52 -2.65
N ARG A 88 17.30 -3.37 -2.49
CA ARG A 88 17.83 -2.04 -2.79
C ARG A 88 17.75 -1.18 -1.54
N LYS A 89 18.52 -0.07 -1.48
CA LYS A 89 18.66 0.85 -0.31
C LYS A 89 17.34 1.23 0.40
N HIS A 90 16.19 1.12 -0.26
CA HIS A 90 14.88 1.50 0.29
C HIS A 90 13.85 0.36 0.27
N ILE A 91 14.28 -0.87 0.02
CA ILE A 91 13.39 -2.00 -0.19
C ILE A 91 14.00 -3.22 0.50
N SER A 92 13.43 -3.54 1.65
CA SER A 92 13.79 -4.70 2.46
C SER A 92 13.05 -5.96 1.99
N ALA A 93 13.48 -7.13 2.44
CA ALA A 93 12.86 -8.42 2.12
C ALA A 93 11.35 -8.48 2.40
N PRO A 94 10.83 -7.86 3.47
CA PRO A 94 9.39 -7.81 3.73
C PRO A 94 8.52 -7.27 2.59
N ALA A 95 9.06 -6.46 1.68
CA ALA A 95 8.31 -6.04 0.50
C ALA A 95 7.91 -7.21 -0.41
N TYR A 96 8.64 -8.32 -0.36
CA TYR A 96 8.35 -9.54 -1.13
C TYR A 96 7.40 -10.50 -0.45
N TYR A 97 7.23 -10.41 0.87
CA TYR A 97 6.45 -11.39 1.65
C TYR A 97 4.98 -11.44 1.24
N ARG A 98 4.45 -10.37 0.63
CA ARG A 98 3.10 -10.36 0.05
C ARG A 98 2.88 -11.41 -1.03
N ILE A 99 3.96 -11.91 -1.66
CA ILE A 99 3.89 -12.97 -2.66
C ILE A 99 3.40 -14.26 -2.00
N SER A 100 3.80 -14.52 -0.75
CA SER A 100 3.42 -15.73 0.01
C SER A 100 2.03 -15.67 0.65
N ILE A 101 1.26 -14.60 0.52
CA ILE A 101 -0.03 -14.46 1.22
C ILE A 101 -0.91 -15.71 1.12
N PRO A 102 -1.16 -16.33 -0.06
CA PRO A 102 -2.01 -17.52 -0.11
C PRO A 102 -1.45 -18.75 0.60
N GLU A 103 -0.12 -18.76 0.87
CA GLU A 103 0.57 -19.84 1.56
C GLU A 103 0.51 -19.68 3.10
N LEU A 104 0.17 -18.49 3.58
CA LEU A 104 0.08 -18.14 5.00
C LEU A 104 -1.30 -18.41 5.61
N PHE A 105 -2.31 -18.63 4.78
CA PHE A 105 -3.69 -18.79 5.21
C PHE A 105 -4.23 -20.18 4.88
N ASP A 106 -5.05 -20.68 5.81
CA ASP A 106 -5.87 -21.87 5.59
C ASP A 106 -6.78 -21.72 4.36
N ALA A 107 -7.19 -22.84 3.78
CA ALA A 107 -8.07 -22.89 2.62
C ALA A 107 -9.45 -22.26 2.86
N SER A 108 -9.89 -22.13 4.12
CA SER A 108 -11.13 -21.44 4.49
C SER A 108 -11.07 -19.94 4.20
N VAL A 109 -9.89 -19.32 4.24
CA VAL A 109 -9.69 -17.90 3.90
C VAL A 109 -9.63 -17.75 2.38
N LYS A 110 -10.69 -17.20 1.80
CA LYS A 110 -10.88 -17.15 0.35
C LYS A 110 -10.44 -15.83 -0.27
N ARG A 111 -10.35 -14.76 0.53
CA ARG A 111 -10.05 -13.39 0.05
C ARG A 111 -9.22 -12.64 1.07
N ALA A 112 -8.38 -11.73 0.60
CA ALA A 112 -7.67 -10.77 1.44
C ALA A 112 -7.57 -9.41 0.74
N ILE A 113 -7.49 -8.32 1.53
CA ILE A 113 -7.01 -7.02 1.09
C ILE A 113 -5.55 -6.90 1.53
N TYR A 114 -4.64 -6.67 0.59
CA TYR A 114 -3.27 -6.31 0.91
C TYR A 114 -3.09 -4.79 0.89
N LEU A 115 -2.38 -4.26 1.88
CA LEU A 115 -2.08 -2.84 2.02
C LEU A 115 -0.59 -2.62 2.30
N ASP A 116 0.03 -1.67 1.57
CA ASP A 116 1.35 -1.15 1.92
C ASP A 116 1.31 -0.35 3.22
N CYS A 117 2.44 -0.21 3.88
CA CYS A 117 2.52 0.52 5.16
C CYS A 117 2.44 2.05 5.02
N ASP A 118 2.67 2.59 3.83
CA ASP A 118 2.72 4.03 3.55
C ASP A 118 1.39 4.58 3.03
N LEU A 119 0.31 4.09 3.64
CA LEU A 119 -1.06 4.47 3.33
C LEU A 119 -1.74 5.16 4.51
N ILE A 120 -2.76 5.97 4.20
CA ILE A 120 -3.79 6.42 5.14
C ILE A 120 -5.15 6.06 4.56
N ILE A 121 -5.92 5.33 5.35
CA ILE A 121 -7.28 4.92 5.02
C ILE A 121 -8.24 6.02 5.49
N LYS A 122 -9.13 6.48 4.61
CA LYS A 122 -10.10 7.57 4.88
C LYS A 122 -11.55 7.17 4.62
N ALA A 123 -11.78 5.91 4.27
CA ALA A 123 -13.11 5.36 4.04
C ALA A 123 -13.21 3.94 4.57
N ASP A 124 -14.44 3.50 4.81
CA ASP A 124 -14.70 2.14 5.22
C ASP A 124 -14.28 1.15 4.12
N LEU A 125 -13.32 0.28 4.44
CA LEU A 125 -12.80 -0.73 3.53
C LEU A 125 -13.79 -1.87 3.25
N GLU A 126 -14.90 -1.99 3.96
CA GLU A 126 -15.95 -2.94 3.61
C GLU A 126 -16.47 -2.68 2.19
N LYS A 127 -16.50 -1.41 1.74
CA LYS A 127 -16.86 -1.05 0.37
C LYS A 127 -15.86 -1.57 -0.67
N LEU A 128 -14.58 -1.63 -0.30
CA LEU A 128 -13.53 -2.20 -1.13
C LEU A 128 -13.61 -3.73 -1.11
N TRP A 129 -13.81 -4.32 0.07
CA TRP A 129 -13.96 -5.77 0.26
C TRP A 129 -15.07 -6.35 -0.62
N ASN A 130 -16.20 -5.65 -0.71
CA ASN A 130 -17.39 -6.10 -1.43
C ASN A 130 -17.29 -5.96 -2.96
N GLN A 131 -16.13 -5.55 -3.51
CA GLN A 131 -15.97 -5.50 -4.97
C GLN A 131 -16.04 -6.90 -5.58
N ASN A 132 -16.86 -7.05 -6.60
CA ASN A 132 -16.93 -8.31 -7.35
C ASN A 132 -15.74 -8.39 -8.32
N LEU A 133 -14.86 -9.36 -8.12
CA LEU A 133 -13.68 -9.54 -8.97
C LEU A 133 -14.03 -10.21 -10.32
N GLY A 134 -15.22 -10.78 -10.48
CA GLY A 134 -15.60 -11.50 -11.71
C GLY A 134 -14.60 -12.59 -12.08
N PRO A 135 -14.06 -12.59 -13.32
CA PRO A 135 -13.10 -13.59 -13.76
C PRO A 135 -11.70 -13.36 -13.17
N TYR A 136 -11.38 -12.15 -12.69
CA TYR A 136 -10.05 -11.78 -12.23
C TYR A 136 -9.72 -12.38 -10.87
N CYS A 137 -8.45 -12.67 -10.64
CA CYS A 137 -7.95 -13.15 -9.35
C CYS A 137 -7.32 -12.05 -8.51
N ILE A 138 -7.25 -10.83 -9.03
CA ILE A 138 -6.73 -9.63 -8.36
C ILE A 138 -7.49 -8.39 -8.82
N ALA A 139 -7.70 -7.44 -7.91
CA ALA A 139 -8.12 -6.09 -8.24
C ALA A 139 -7.13 -5.08 -7.65
N ALA A 140 -6.81 -4.04 -8.41
CA ALA A 140 -5.87 -3.00 -8.03
C ALA A 140 -6.17 -1.68 -8.75
N VAL A 141 -5.43 -0.63 -8.41
CA VAL A 141 -5.48 0.65 -9.13
C VAL A 141 -4.29 0.78 -10.06
N GLU A 142 -4.52 1.33 -11.24
CA GLU A 142 -3.46 1.66 -12.20
C GLU A 142 -2.30 2.43 -11.54
N ASN A 143 -1.07 2.13 -11.91
CA ASN A 143 0.10 2.85 -11.42
C ASN A 143 0.22 4.22 -12.07
N ILE A 144 -0.01 5.28 -11.29
CA ILE A 144 -0.10 6.67 -11.80
C ILE A 144 1.25 7.40 -11.74
N ALA A 145 2.24 6.80 -11.15
CA ALA A 145 3.54 7.46 -10.96
C ALA A 145 4.67 6.65 -11.58
N GLY A 146 5.40 7.28 -12.49
CA GLY A 146 6.68 6.76 -12.94
C GLY A 146 6.65 6.06 -14.29
N SER A 147 7.83 5.60 -14.69
CA SER A 147 8.10 4.94 -15.97
C SER A 147 8.38 3.45 -15.83
N THR A 148 7.98 2.86 -14.70
CA THR A 148 8.28 1.44 -14.38
C THR A 148 7.67 0.47 -15.39
N TYR A 149 6.51 0.81 -15.95
CA TYR A 149 5.84 0.04 -17.00
C TYR A 149 6.65 -0.05 -18.30
N LEU A 150 7.53 0.91 -18.58
CA LEU A 150 8.29 0.94 -19.86
C LEU A 150 9.16 -0.30 -20.07
N LYS A 151 9.62 -0.92 -18.99
CA LYS A 151 10.42 -2.15 -19.07
C LYS A 151 9.57 -3.41 -19.20
N SER A 152 8.29 -3.35 -18.83
CA SER A 152 7.40 -4.52 -18.84
C SER A 152 6.85 -4.87 -20.21
N GLY A 153 6.95 -3.96 -21.19
CA GLY A 153 6.30 -4.11 -22.48
C GLY A 153 4.77 -3.92 -22.45
N LEU A 154 4.20 -3.60 -21.29
CA LEU A 154 2.77 -3.35 -21.13
C LEU A 154 2.41 -1.91 -21.47
N ALA A 155 1.18 -1.67 -21.88
CA ALA A 155 0.63 -0.33 -21.88
C ALA A 155 0.60 0.23 -20.44
N GLN A 156 0.75 1.54 -20.30
CA GLN A 156 0.71 2.17 -18.98
C GLN A 156 -0.60 1.87 -18.23
N SER A 157 -1.71 1.84 -18.96
CA SER A 157 -3.02 1.51 -18.43
C SER A 157 -3.12 0.07 -17.91
N ASP A 158 -2.28 -0.84 -18.38
CA ASP A 158 -2.31 -2.27 -18.02
C ASP A 158 -1.35 -2.62 -16.88
N TYR A 159 -0.70 -1.59 -16.32
CA TYR A 159 0.26 -1.72 -15.24
C TYR A 159 -0.30 -1.15 -13.94
N PHE A 160 -0.53 -2.00 -12.93
CA PHE A 160 -1.10 -1.59 -11.65
C PHE A 160 -0.04 -1.28 -10.59
N ASN A 161 -0.47 -0.55 -9.56
CA ASN A 161 0.28 -0.33 -8.33
C ASN A 161 -0.09 -1.40 -7.30
N SER A 162 0.90 -2.14 -6.78
CA SER A 162 0.71 -3.27 -5.86
C SER A 162 0.49 -2.89 -4.40
N GLY A 163 0.42 -1.58 -4.08
CA GLY A 163 0.28 -1.13 -2.70
C GLY A 163 -1.12 -1.27 -2.11
N VAL A 164 -2.14 -1.44 -2.97
CA VAL A 164 -3.52 -1.78 -2.58
C VAL A 164 -4.02 -2.84 -3.53
N MET A 165 -4.30 -4.03 -3.01
CA MET A 165 -4.77 -5.16 -3.81
C MET A 165 -5.91 -5.89 -3.10
N ILE A 166 -6.95 -6.27 -3.83
CA ILE A 166 -7.90 -7.29 -3.40
C ILE A 166 -7.45 -8.60 -4.07
N ILE A 167 -7.28 -9.64 -3.29
CA ILE A 167 -6.72 -10.91 -3.73
C ILE A 167 -7.77 -12.01 -3.54
N ASP A 168 -8.09 -12.73 -4.62
CA ASP A 168 -8.82 -13.99 -4.56
C ASP A 168 -7.81 -15.11 -4.24
N LEU A 169 -7.77 -15.52 -2.98
CA LEU A 169 -6.80 -16.51 -2.50
C LEU A 169 -7.04 -17.90 -3.07
N VAL A 170 -8.30 -18.23 -3.42
CA VAL A 170 -8.64 -19.51 -4.07
C VAL A 170 -7.98 -19.55 -5.44
N LYS A 171 -8.26 -18.56 -6.29
CA LYS A 171 -7.67 -18.49 -7.63
C LYS A 171 -6.16 -18.36 -7.61
N TRP A 172 -5.57 -17.63 -6.62
CA TRP A 172 -4.13 -17.52 -6.49
C TRP A 172 -3.47 -18.87 -6.18
N ARG A 173 -4.09 -19.72 -5.34
CA ARG A 173 -3.62 -21.08 -5.06
C ARG A 173 -3.76 -21.98 -6.29
N GLU A 174 -4.95 -21.99 -6.92
CA GLU A 174 -5.23 -22.80 -8.12
C GLU A 174 -4.27 -22.47 -9.28
N GLN A 175 -4.02 -21.18 -9.50
CA GLN A 175 -3.16 -20.71 -10.59
C GLN A 175 -1.67 -20.66 -10.22
N LYS A 176 -1.30 -21.04 -9.00
CA LYS A 176 0.08 -21.02 -8.48
C LYS A 176 0.76 -19.66 -8.67
N ILE A 177 0.04 -18.59 -8.32
CA ILE A 177 0.54 -17.20 -8.53
C ILE A 177 1.84 -16.95 -7.76
N PRO A 178 2.02 -17.36 -6.49
CA PRO A 178 3.29 -17.19 -5.79
C PRO A 178 4.50 -17.74 -6.55
N GLU A 179 4.38 -18.96 -7.04
CA GLU A 179 5.45 -19.62 -7.80
C GLU A 179 5.74 -18.88 -9.11
N LYS A 180 4.70 -18.51 -9.86
CA LYS A 180 4.85 -17.75 -11.12
C LYS A 180 5.54 -16.42 -10.90
N VAL A 181 5.19 -15.68 -9.81
CA VAL A 181 5.79 -14.38 -9.50
C VAL A 181 7.25 -14.55 -9.09
N ARG A 182 7.57 -15.57 -8.28
CA ARG A 182 8.96 -15.90 -7.90
C ARG A 182 9.79 -16.29 -9.11
N THR A 183 9.28 -17.19 -9.95
CA THR A 183 9.94 -17.61 -11.20
C THR A 183 10.16 -16.43 -12.14
N PHE A 184 9.13 -15.61 -12.41
CA PHE A 184 9.27 -14.44 -13.26
C PHE A 184 10.39 -13.51 -12.82
N LYS A 185 10.53 -13.32 -11.50
CA LYS A 185 11.57 -12.45 -10.96
C LYS A 185 12.98 -12.98 -11.18
N ILE A 186 13.13 -14.31 -11.17
CA ILE A 186 14.43 -14.98 -11.40
C ILE A 186 14.77 -15.00 -12.90
N GLU A 187 13.78 -15.31 -13.74
CA GLU A 187 13.99 -15.48 -15.17
C GLU A 187 14.10 -14.15 -15.95
N TYR A 188 13.47 -13.06 -15.44
CA TYR A 188 13.42 -11.77 -16.12
C TYR A 188 13.93 -10.63 -15.24
N PRO A 189 15.16 -10.69 -14.68
CA PRO A 189 15.67 -9.66 -13.77
C PRO A 189 15.82 -8.29 -14.43
N GLU A 190 16.01 -8.21 -15.75
CA GLU A 190 16.10 -6.96 -16.52
C GLU A 190 14.78 -6.19 -16.57
N LEU A 191 13.64 -6.89 -16.46
CA LEU A 191 12.31 -6.29 -16.42
C LEU A 191 11.95 -5.75 -15.02
N ILE A 192 12.71 -6.12 -13.99
CA ILE A 192 12.46 -5.72 -12.62
C ILE A 192 13.09 -4.36 -12.33
N SER A 193 12.30 -3.30 -12.40
CA SER A 193 12.73 -1.95 -12.01
C SER A 193 12.25 -1.53 -10.61
N THR A 194 11.11 -2.06 -10.18
CA THR A 194 10.59 -2.04 -8.81
C THR A 194 10.37 -3.47 -8.37
N ASN A 195 10.53 -3.75 -7.12
CA ASN A 195 10.60 -5.10 -6.54
C ASN A 195 9.59 -6.12 -7.08
N ASP A 196 8.55 -6.35 -6.28
CA ASP A 196 7.47 -7.29 -6.52
C ASP A 196 6.44 -6.77 -7.54
N GLN A 197 6.19 -5.46 -7.56
CA GLN A 197 5.21 -4.85 -8.47
C GLN A 197 5.47 -5.19 -9.94
N CYS A 198 6.74 -5.16 -10.39
CA CYS A 198 7.07 -5.54 -11.77
C CYS A 198 6.79 -7.01 -12.03
N ALA A 199 7.10 -7.89 -11.07
CA ALA A 199 6.86 -9.31 -11.22
C ALA A 199 5.36 -9.64 -11.27
N PHE A 200 4.56 -9.03 -10.40
CA PHE A 200 3.10 -9.16 -10.46
C PHE A 200 2.55 -8.71 -11.82
N ASN A 201 2.93 -7.51 -12.29
CA ASN A 201 2.48 -7.01 -13.59
C ASN A 201 2.97 -7.89 -14.76
N GLY A 202 4.15 -8.49 -14.65
CA GLY A 202 4.68 -9.43 -15.64
C GLY A 202 3.92 -10.75 -15.68
N VAL A 203 3.39 -11.21 -14.55
CA VAL A 203 2.56 -12.43 -14.44
C VAL A 203 1.14 -12.16 -14.90
N PHE A 204 0.52 -11.08 -14.44
CA PHE A 204 -0.88 -10.76 -14.74
C PHE A 204 -1.09 -10.15 -16.13
N LYS A 205 -0.11 -9.49 -16.73
CA LYS A 205 -0.13 -8.96 -18.11
C LYS A 205 -1.43 -8.22 -18.48
N GLY A 206 -1.95 -7.39 -17.58
CA GLY A 206 -3.21 -6.66 -17.80
C GLY A 206 -4.47 -7.41 -17.36
N GLU A 207 -4.39 -8.69 -17.00
CA GLU A 207 -5.50 -9.52 -16.52
C GLU A 207 -5.82 -9.27 -15.04
N TRP A 208 -6.33 -8.08 -14.74
CA TRP A 208 -6.70 -7.64 -13.39
C TRP A 208 -7.89 -6.69 -13.42
N LEU A 209 -8.70 -6.70 -12.35
CA LEU A 209 -9.84 -5.79 -12.22
C LEU A 209 -9.33 -4.38 -11.85
N ARG A 210 -9.71 -3.38 -12.63
CA ARG A 210 -9.38 -1.98 -12.36
C ARG A 210 -10.29 -1.40 -11.30
N LEU A 211 -9.69 -1.01 -10.18
CA LEU A 211 -10.38 -0.25 -9.13
C LEU A 211 -10.38 1.25 -9.46
N PRO A 212 -11.42 1.97 -9.05
CA PRO A 212 -11.44 3.44 -9.10
C PRO A 212 -10.25 4.05 -8.37
N VAL A 213 -9.69 5.11 -8.93
CA VAL A 213 -8.42 5.72 -8.50
C VAL A 213 -8.43 6.22 -7.04
N HIS A 214 -9.60 6.56 -6.49
CA HIS A 214 -9.73 6.98 -5.10
C HIS A 214 -9.35 5.88 -4.08
N TRP A 215 -9.34 4.59 -4.49
CA TRP A 215 -8.91 3.47 -3.64
C TRP A 215 -7.38 3.31 -3.54
N ASN A 216 -6.62 4.08 -4.30
CA ASN A 216 -5.17 4.17 -4.19
C ASN A 216 -4.71 5.49 -4.80
N MET A 217 -4.99 6.60 -4.09
CA MET A 217 -4.67 7.95 -4.54
C MET A 217 -3.18 8.21 -4.38
N GLN A 218 -2.45 7.98 -5.46
CA GLN A 218 -1.00 8.10 -5.52
C GLN A 218 -0.56 9.55 -5.74
N SER A 219 0.61 9.92 -5.21
CA SER A 219 1.22 11.26 -5.38
C SER A 219 1.36 11.71 -6.85
N GLY A 220 1.30 10.75 -7.79
CA GLY A 220 1.33 11.03 -9.23
C GLY A 220 0.17 11.87 -9.74
N LEU A 221 -1.01 11.78 -9.10
CA LEU A 221 -2.22 12.55 -9.48
C LEU A 221 -2.02 14.07 -9.39
N TYR A 222 -1.10 14.54 -8.58
CA TYR A 222 -0.78 15.97 -8.48
C TYR A 222 0.09 16.50 -9.62
N ARG A 223 0.46 15.65 -10.57
CA ARG A 223 1.27 16.04 -11.74
C ARG A 223 0.37 16.35 -12.93
N ASN A 224 0.88 17.14 -13.87
CA ASN A 224 0.27 17.32 -15.17
C ASN A 224 0.91 16.37 -16.18
N THR A 225 0.32 15.20 -16.37
CA THR A 225 0.79 14.15 -17.27
C THR A 225 -0.36 13.70 -18.20
N ARG A 226 -0.02 13.06 -19.31
CA ARG A 226 -1.03 12.46 -20.21
C ARG A 226 -1.95 11.50 -19.47
N GLN A 227 -1.39 10.66 -18.59
CA GLN A 227 -2.15 9.72 -17.77
C GLN A 227 -3.15 10.44 -16.86
N VAL A 228 -2.72 11.48 -16.13
CA VAL A 228 -3.62 12.26 -15.27
C VAL A 228 -4.71 12.96 -16.08
N ASN A 229 -4.39 13.45 -17.29
CA ASN A 229 -5.40 14.06 -18.16
C ASN A 229 -6.43 13.02 -18.64
N ARG A 230 -6.00 11.77 -18.96
CA ARG A 230 -6.91 10.68 -19.28
C ARG A 230 -7.84 10.37 -18.09
N ILE A 231 -7.30 10.23 -16.87
CA ILE A 231 -8.09 9.98 -15.66
C ILE A 231 -9.11 11.10 -15.42
N LYS A 232 -8.79 12.36 -15.73
CA LYS A 232 -9.74 13.49 -15.67
C LYS A 232 -10.87 13.34 -16.69
N GLN A 233 -10.55 12.96 -17.92
CA GLN A 233 -11.55 12.73 -18.96
C GLN A 233 -12.49 11.57 -18.63
N GLU A 234 -11.98 10.54 -17.97
CA GLU A 234 -12.75 9.38 -17.49
C GLU A 234 -13.62 9.72 -16.23
N GLY A 235 -13.54 10.93 -15.69
CA GLY A 235 -14.34 11.37 -14.54
C GLY A 235 -13.86 10.88 -13.16
N PHE A 236 -12.76 10.14 -13.09
CA PHE A 236 -12.26 9.54 -11.84
C PHE A 236 -11.38 10.48 -11.00
N PHE A 237 -10.92 11.58 -11.58
CA PHE A 237 -9.94 12.48 -10.95
C PHE A 237 -10.50 13.22 -9.74
N GLU A 238 -11.69 13.81 -9.88
CA GLU A 238 -12.26 14.72 -8.85
C GLU A 238 -12.43 13.97 -7.52
N LYS A 239 -13.11 12.83 -7.52
CA LYS A 239 -13.27 12.01 -6.33
C LYS A 239 -11.93 11.57 -5.74
N ALA A 240 -10.99 11.12 -6.58
CA ALA A 240 -9.70 10.65 -6.11
C ALA A 240 -8.87 11.73 -5.42
N VAL A 241 -8.96 12.96 -5.87
CA VAL A 241 -8.15 14.06 -5.33
C VAL A 241 -8.84 14.75 -4.14
N TRP A 242 -10.16 14.97 -4.21
CA TRP A 242 -10.85 15.73 -3.17
C TRP A 242 -11.37 14.87 -2.02
N GLU A 243 -11.73 13.62 -2.31
CA GLU A 243 -12.30 12.67 -1.36
C GLU A 243 -11.59 11.29 -1.48
N PRO A 244 -10.26 11.23 -1.32
CA PRO A 244 -9.56 9.97 -1.45
C PRO A 244 -10.03 8.98 -0.38
N SER A 245 -10.33 7.75 -0.79
CA SER A 245 -10.62 6.67 0.15
C SER A 245 -9.35 6.09 0.76
N ILE A 246 -8.26 6.07 -0.03
CA ILE A 246 -6.93 5.71 0.46
C ILE A 246 -5.92 6.69 -0.13
N ILE A 247 -5.13 7.34 0.73
CA ILE A 247 -3.98 8.15 0.36
C ILE A 247 -2.74 7.26 0.36
N HIS A 248 -1.97 7.26 -0.73
CA HIS A 248 -0.74 6.48 -0.85
C HIS A 248 0.47 7.41 -1.07
N TYR A 249 1.37 7.45 -0.10
CA TYR A 249 2.58 8.28 -0.14
C TYR A 249 3.70 7.60 -0.92
N VAL A 250 3.45 7.33 -2.21
CA VAL A 250 4.40 6.63 -3.09
C VAL A 250 5.72 7.39 -3.23
N GLY A 251 6.83 6.66 -3.18
CA GLY A 251 8.18 7.17 -3.38
C GLY A 251 8.92 7.48 -2.08
N TRP A 252 10.09 8.12 -2.17
CA TRP A 252 10.98 8.36 -1.03
C TRP A 252 10.49 9.45 -0.06
N SER A 253 9.73 10.42 -0.56
CA SER A 253 9.22 11.56 0.21
C SER A 253 7.98 11.12 1.00
N LYS A 254 8.19 10.65 2.21
CA LYS A 254 7.15 10.14 3.11
C LYS A 254 6.70 11.21 4.10
N PRO A 255 5.48 11.12 4.68
CA PRO A 255 4.99 12.13 5.64
C PRO A 255 5.70 12.10 7.00
N TRP A 256 6.40 11.02 7.34
CA TRP A 256 7.19 10.88 8.57
C TRP A 256 8.65 11.28 8.41
N VAL A 257 9.03 11.86 7.26
CA VAL A 257 10.37 12.39 7.01
C VAL A 257 10.31 13.77 6.36
N LYS A 258 11.35 14.60 6.59
CA LYS A 258 11.50 15.88 5.90
C LYS A 258 12.64 15.81 4.88
N PRO A 259 12.40 16.38 3.68
CA PRO A 259 11.21 17.11 3.24
C PRO A 259 10.11 16.19 2.73
N CYS A 260 8.86 16.44 3.11
CA CYS A 260 7.70 15.81 2.49
C CYS A 260 7.05 16.74 1.44
N PHE A 261 6.79 16.22 0.25
CA PHE A 261 6.19 16.98 -0.86
C PHE A 261 4.73 16.60 -1.17
N HIS A 262 4.11 15.80 -0.32
CA HIS A 262 2.72 15.41 -0.50
C HIS A 262 1.78 16.49 0.06
N PRO A 263 0.76 16.98 -0.68
CA PRO A 263 -0.16 18.01 -0.18
C PRO A 263 -0.93 17.62 1.08
N LEU A 264 -1.25 16.33 1.21
CA LEU A 264 -1.98 15.74 2.34
C LEU A 264 -1.05 15.07 3.36
N GLU A 265 0.17 15.59 3.56
CA GLU A 265 1.10 15.02 4.56
C GLU A 265 0.55 15.06 5.98
N GLY A 266 -0.24 16.08 6.32
CA GLY A 266 -0.86 16.23 7.63
C GLY A 266 -1.87 15.14 7.98
N GLU A 267 -2.44 14.44 6.97
CA GLU A 267 -3.34 13.30 7.27
C GLU A 267 -2.59 12.16 7.97
N TYR A 268 -1.33 11.92 7.65
CA TYR A 268 -0.52 10.98 8.40
C TYR A 268 -0.32 11.42 9.85
N ARG A 269 0.00 12.70 10.08
CA ARG A 269 0.17 13.26 11.42
C ARG A 269 -1.10 13.12 12.25
N ARG A 270 -2.26 13.38 11.66
CA ARG A 270 -3.57 13.23 12.33
C ARG A 270 -3.74 11.84 12.95
N TYR A 271 -3.43 10.77 12.22
CA TYR A 271 -3.59 9.40 12.73
C TYR A 271 -2.40 8.96 13.60
N LEU A 272 -1.22 9.52 13.40
CA LEU A 272 -0.10 9.34 14.31
C LEU A 272 -0.44 9.90 15.70
N ASP A 273 -1.07 11.08 15.77
CA ASP A 273 -1.51 11.72 17.03
C ASP A 273 -2.59 10.92 17.77
N LEU A 274 -3.34 10.08 17.07
CA LEU A 274 -4.32 9.14 17.65
C LEU A 274 -3.69 7.81 18.09
N SER A 275 -2.44 7.56 17.78
CA SER A 275 -1.70 6.34 18.13
C SER A 275 -0.80 6.53 19.36
N VAL A 276 -0.26 5.44 19.87
CA VAL A 276 0.76 5.48 20.94
C VAL A 276 2.08 6.14 20.51
N TYR A 277 2.20 6.58 19.27
CA TYR A 277 3.38 7.22 18.70
C TYR A 277 3.21 8.74 18.47
N SER A 278 2.24 9.38 19.11
CA SER A 278 1.97 10.83 19.01
C SER A 278 3.22 11.71 19.16
N ASP A 279 4.14 11.32 20.06
CA ASP A 279 5.37 12.07 20.32
C ASP A 279 6.52 11.72 19.37
N THR A 280 6.30 10.89 18.35
CA THR A 280 7.36 10.50 17.41
C THR A 280 7.76 11.68 16.54
N PRO A 281 9.02 12.12 16.58
CA PRO A 281 9.49 13.25 15.79
C PRO A 281 9.57 12.90 14.30
N VAL A 282 9.34 13.87 13.45
CA VAL A 282 9.58 13.75 12.01
C VAL A 282 11.09 13.73 11.75
N LYS A 283 11.58 12.66 11.12
CA LYS A 283 13.01 12.49 10.83
C LYS A 283 13.45 13.41 9.67
N GLU A 284 14.61 14.05 9.79
CA GLU A 284 15.24 14.72 8.68
C GLU A 284 16.15 13.76 7.93
N VAL A 285 15.83 13.50 6.66
CA VAL A 285 16.61 12.54 5.83
C VAL A 285 17.38 13.22 4.70
N GLY A 286 17.20 14.57 4.56
CA GLY A 286 17.80 15.32 3.48
C GLY A 286 17.15 15.03 2.11
N ILE A 287 17.74 15.60 1.08
CA ILE A 287 17.31 15.47 -0.30
C ILE A 287 18.23 14.48 -1.00
N PRO A 288 17.70 13.38 -1.62
CA PRO A 288 18.54 12.47 -2.37
C PRO A 288 19.35 13.17 -3.47
N GLN A 289 20.58 12.73 -3.69
CA GLN A 289 21.54 13.36 -4.61
C GLN A 289 21.04 13.51 -6.05
N GLU A 290 20.14 12.62 -6.49
CA GLU A 290 19.51 12.68 -7.82
C GLU A 290 18.49 13.81 -7.98
N TYR A 291 18.19 14.56 -6.89
CA TYR A 291 17.26 15.69 -6.94
C TYR A 291 18.00 17.01 -7.01
N THR A 292 17.91 17.66 -8.14
CA THR A 292 18.41 19.05 -8.28
C THR A 292 17.55 20.04 -7.46
N ILE A 293 18.12 21.16 -7.08
CA ILE A 293 17.42 22.26 -6.39
C ILE A 293 16.14 22.66 -7.13
N ILE A 294 16.21 22.73 -8.46
CA ILE A 294 15.05 23.07 -9.32
C ILE A 294 13.93 22.03 -9.17
N LYS A 295 14.25 20.74 -9.12
CA LYS A 295 13.25 19.68 -8.91
C LYS A 295 12.58 19.81 -7.54
N VAL A 296 13.35 20.15 -6.51
CA VAL A 296 12.85 20.36 -5.15
C VAL A 296 11.91 21.58 -5.09
N LEU A 297 12.33 22.71 -5.65
CA LEU A 297 11.50 23.92 -5.72
C LEU A 297 10.19 23.68 -6.47
N LYS A 298 10.23 22.96 -7.61
CA LYS A 298 9.02 22.58 -8.36
C LYS A 298 8.07 21.70 -7.53
N LYS A 299 8.60 20.75 -6.73
CA LYS A 299 7.78 19.89 -5.87
C LYS A 299 7.13 20.70 -4.74
N ASN A 300 7.91 21.58 -4.07
CA ASN A 300 7.39 22.48 -3.02
C ASN A 300 6.31 23.43 -3.56
N PHE A 301 6.55 24.04 -4.71
CA PHE A 301 5.56 24.91 -5.35
C PHE A 301 4.25 24.14 -5.64
N ARG A 302 4.36 22.94 -6.20
CA ARG A 302 3.20 22.08 -6.47
C ARG A 302 2.44 21.71 -5.20
N LYS A 303 3.14 21.32 -4.13
CA LYS A 303 2.54 21.04 -2.82
C LYS A 303 1.72 22.23 -2.34
N LYS A 304 2.35 23.43 -2.28
CA LYS A 304 1.68 24.67 -1.82
C LYS A 304 0.47 25.04 -2.69
N LEU A 305 0.57 24.86 -4.03
CA LEU A 305 -0.53 25.10 -4.95
C LEU A 305 -1.73 24.20 -4.64
N TRP A 306 -1.49 22.89 -4.44
CA TRP A 306 -2.54 21.94 -4.11
C TRP A 306 -3.12 22.18 -2.71
N GLN A 307 -2.31 22.53 -1.73
CA GLN A 307 -2.80 22.92 -0.40
C GLN A 307 -3.71 24.14 -0.45
N ARG A 308 -3.39 25.14 -1.30
CA ARG A 308 -4.31 26.27 -1.54
C ARG A 308 -5.63 25.84 -2.15
N LYS A 309 -5.60 24.93 -3.15
CA LYS A 309 -6.81 24.38 -3.78
C LYS A 309 -7.68 23.60 -2.80
N TYR A 310 -7.09 22.82 -1.89
CA TYR A 310 -7.85 22.13 -0.83
C TYR A 310 -8.56 23.15 0.07
N ARG A 311 -7.84 24.16 0.55
CA ARG A 311 -8.42 25.22 1.41
C ARG A 311 -9.51 26.02 0.72
N SER A 312 -9.35 26.34 -0.57
CA SER A 312 -10.39 27.07 -1.34
C SER A 312 -11.68 26.27 -1.54
N ARG A 313 -11.63 24.95 -1.37
CA ARG A 313 -12.80 24.06 -1.36
C ARG A 313 -13.34 23.77 0.05
N GLY A 314 -12.83 24.44 1.06
CA GLY A 314 -13.23 24.21 2.45
C GLY A 314 -12.70 22.91 3.06
N ILE A 315 -11.75 22.24 2.39
CA ILE A 315 -11.14 21.01 2.90
C ILE A 315 -10.05 21.40 3.89
N ALA A 316 -10.27 21.05 5.15
CA ALA A 316 -9.30 21.26 6.21
C ALA A 316 -8.04 20.38 5.97
N LEU A 317 -6.88 21.00 6.07
CA LEU A 317 -5.61 20.29 6.06
C LEU A 317 -5.08 20.24 7.49
N HIS A 318 -4.80 19.06 7.97
CA HIS A 318 -4.12 18.90 9.24
C HIS A 318 -2.69 19.46 9.13
N PRO A 319 -2.20 20.24 10.13
CA PRO A 319 -0.86 20.84 10.12
C PRO A 319 0.29 19.82 10.11
#